data_00a0ed49a6de9e1331483ab967b4e87a
#
_entry.id   00a0ed49a6de9e1331483ab967b4e87a
#
_cell.length_a   1.000
_cell.length_b   1.000
_cell.length_c   1.000
_cell.angle_alpha   90.00
_cell.angle_beta   90.00
_cell.angle_gamma   90.00
#
_symmetry.space_group_name_H-M   'P 1'
#
loop_
_entity.id
_entity.type
_entity.pdbx_description
1 polymer ?
#
loop_
_entity_poly.entity_id
_entity_poly.type
_entity_poly.pdbx_seq_one_letter_code
_entity_poly.pdbx_strand_id
1 'polypeptide(L)'
;MNYKIIAKDGRAKRGTATTVHGTIQTPVFMNVGTVGAIKGAVSTDDLLEIRTQVELSNTYHLHVRTGDKLIKEFGGLHRFMNWDRPILTDSGGFQVFSLTGLRKIKEEGVYFQSHIDGRKIFMGPEESMQIQSNLASTIAMAFDECPPHPATREYMQNSVDRTTRWLERCRAEMARLNSLPDTLNKDQLLFGINQGGTFEDIRIAHAKTISAMDLDGYALGGLAVGESHEEMYRILDETVPYLPENKPTYLMGVGTPANILESVDRGVDFFDCVYPSRNGRHGHVYTNLGKMNLFNTKFELDHRPIEEGCGCPACRSYSRAYIRHLLKAKEMLGMRLCVLHNLYFYNTMMEEIRDAIENQSYEEYKEQKLGRMMAGQTS
;
A
#
# COMPACT_ATOMS: atom_id res chain seq x y z
N MET A 1 -4.35 8.43 -16.31
CA MET A 1 -3.29 9.05 -15.47
C MET A 1 -2.16 9.56 -16.37
N ASN A 2 -1.61 10.73 -16.07
CA ASN A 2 -0.40 11.18 -16.76
C ASN A 2 0.82 10.85 -15.90
N TYR A 3 1.50 9.73 -16.22
CA TYR A 3 2.73 9.30 -15.55
C TYR A 3 3.93 9.70 -16.40
N LYS A 4 4.88 10.41 -15.78
CA LYS A 4 6.08 10.91 -16.46
C LYS A 4 7.31 10.56 -15.65
N ILE A 5 8.24 9.82 -16.24
CA ILE A 5 9.57 9.56 -15.68
C ILE A 5 10.42 10.83 -15.84
N ILE A 6 11.02 11.28 -14.73
CA ILE A 6 11.87 12.47 -14.66
C ILE A 6 13.34 12.07 -14.71
N ALA A 7 13.72 11.03 -13.95
CA ALA A 7 15.06 10.49 -13.89
C ALA A 7 15.04 8.98 -13.70
N LYS A 8 16.13 8.32 -14.03
CA LYS A 8 16.36 6.88 -13.81
C LYS A 8 17.78 6.68 -13.31
N ASP A 9 17.95 5.70 -12.43
CA ASP A 9 19.26 5.18 -12.03
C ASP A 9 19.14 3.64 -12.05
N GLY A 10 19.81 3.00 -13.01
CA GLY A 10 19.53 1.61 -13.35
C GLY A 10 18.07 1.39 -13.74
N ARG A 11 17.37 0.51 -13.00
CA ARG A 11 15.91 0.30 -13.16
C ARG A 11 15.05 1.16 -12.24
N ALA A 12 15.66 1.76 -11.22
CA ALA A 12 14.96 2.68 -10.32
C ALA A 12 14.47 3.91 -11.10
N LYS A 13 13.20 4.28 -10.89
CA LYS A 13 12.55 5.38 -11.62
C LYS A 13 12.12 6.47 -10.65
N ARG A 14 12.44 7.71 -10.98
CA ARG A 14 11.90 8.91 -10.37
C ARG A 14 10.86 9.51 -11.31
N GLY A 15 9.62 9.58 -10.89
CA GLY A 15 8.54 10.06 -11.75
C GLY A 15 7.49 10.92 -11.03
N THR A 16 6.54 11.39 -11.83
CA THR A 16 5.33 12.08 -11.35
C THR A 16 4.09 11.44 -11.95
N ALA A 17 3.07 11.22 -11.13
CA ALA A 17 1.77 10.76 -11.56
C ALA A 17 0.72 11.84 -11.27
N THR A 18 0.24 12.52 -12.32
CA THR A 18 -0.77 13.58 -12.18
C THR A 18 -2.16 13.00 -12.19
N THR A 19 -2.95 13.35 -11.18
CA THR A 19 -4.33 12.90 -10.96
C THR A 19 -5.25 14.10 -10.72
N VAL A 20 -6.55 13.86 -10.65
CA VAL A 20 -7.56 14.90 -10.33
C VAL A 20 -7.44 15.44 -8.90
N HIS A 21 -6.76 14.71 -8.00
CA HIS A 21 -6.54 15.11 -6.61
C HIS A 21 -5.08 15.51 -6.33
N GLY A 22 -4.32 15.87 -7.37
CA GLY A 22 -2.94 16.33 -7.26
C GLY A 22 -1.93 15.38 -7.87
N THR A 23 -0.67 15.77 -7.76
CA THR A 23 0.48 15.04 -8.34
C THR A 23 1.18 14.21 -7.27
N ILE A 24 1.37 12.93 -7.58
CA ILE A 24 2.11 11.99 -6.76
C ILE A 24 3.56 11.97 -7.24
N GLN A 25 4.51 12.16 -6.33
CA GLN A 25 5.95 12.01 -6.58
C GLN A 25 6.35 10.55 -6.33
N THR A 26 6.86 9.86 -7.34
CA THR A 26 7.27 8.45 -7.21
C THR A 26 8.79 8.28 -7.17
N PRO A 27 9.32 7.26 -6.49
CA PRO A 27 8.63 6.24 -5.69
C PRO A 27 7.89 6.81 -4.48
N VAL A 28 6.78 6.16 -4.09
CA VAL A 28 5.91 6.61 -3.00
C VAL A 28 5.49 5.46 -2.09
N PHE A 29 5.42 5.74 -0.79
CA PHE A 29 4.77 4.86 0.19
C PHE A 29 3.38 5.41 0.53
N MET A 30 2.34 4.60 0.33
CA MET A 30 0.96 4.95 0.64
C MET A 30 0.66 4.58 2.09
N ASN A 31 0.27 5.57 2.90
CA ASN A 31 -0.04 5.33 4.29
C ASN A 31 -1.42 4.67 4.42
N VAL A 32 -1.47 3.50 5.10
CA VAL A 32 -2.68 2.65 5.12
C VAL A 32 -3.65 3.09 6.18
N GLY A 33 -4.77 3.65 5.75
CA GLY A 33 -5.91 4.05 6.56
C GLY A 33 -7.12 3.15 6.34
N THR A 34 -7.10 1.95 6.89
CA THR A 34 -8.04 0.84 6.70
C THR A 34 -9.53 1.24 6.54
N VAL A 35 -10.00 2.20 7.34
CA VAL A 35 -11.41 2.66 7.36
C VAL A 35 -11.51 4.18 7.17
N GLY A 36 -10.70 4.75 6.28
CA GLY A 36 -10.59 6.19 6.12
C GLY A 36 -9.85 6.86 7.29
N ALA A 37 -9.06 6.10 8.03
CA ALA A 37 -8.23 6.60 9.12
C ALA A 37 -7.10 5.61 9.42
N ILE A 38 -5.93 6.11 9.77
CA ILE A 38 -4.79 5.27 10.14
C ILE A 38 -4.93 4.85 11.61
N LYS A 39 -4.87 3.55 11.86
CA LYS A 39 -4.91 3.02 13.24
C LYS A 39 -3.74 3.56 14.05
N GLY A 40 -4.05 4.18 15.18
CA GLY A 40 -3.07 4.86 16.04
C GLY A 40 -3.45 6.31 16.29
N ALA A 41 -4.72 6.68 16.07
CA ALA A 41 -5.28 8.01 16.31
C ALA A 41 -4.54 9.11 15.50
N VAL A 42 -4.23 8.82 14.24
CA VAL A 42 -3.61 9.78 13.31
C VAL A 42 -4.72 10.52 12.58
N SER A 43 -4.74 11.84 12.70
CA SER A 43 -5.68 12.73 12.02
C SER A 43 -5.21 13.08 10.61
N THR A 44 -6.09 13.68 9.83
CA THR A 44 -5.76 14.23 8.51
C THR A 44 -4.69 15.32 8.61
N ASP A 45 -4.76 16.19 9.63
CA ASP A 45 -3.74 17.21 9.88
C ASP A 45 -2.38 16.59 10.17
N ASP A 46 -2.35 15.49 10.95
CA ASP A 46 -1.13 14.71 11.16
C ASP A 46 -0.55 14.18 9.85
N LEU A 47 -1.41 13.66 8.96
CA LEU A 47 -0.98 13.15 7.65
C LEU A 47 -0.38 14.26 6.78
N LEU A 48 -0.94 15.46 6.83
CA LEU A 48 -0.37 16.63 6.14
C LEU A 48 0.99 17.01 6.73
N GLU A 49 1.10 17.05 8.05
CA GLU A 49 2.35 17.39 8.76
C GLU A 49 3.48 16.41 8.46
N ILE A 50 3.18 15.10 8.40
CA ILE A 50 4.16 14.07 8.03
C ILE A 50 4.35 13.89 6.52
N ARG A 51 3.80 14.79 5.71
CA ARG A 51 3.96 14.87 4.26
C ARG A 51 3.44 13.64 3.50
N THR A 52 2.37 13.02 3.98
CA THR A 52 1.69 11.93 3.26
C THR A 52 1.21 12.42 1.89
N GLN A 53 1.54 11.71 0.83
CA GLN A 53 1.10 12.05 -0.52
C GLN A 53 -0.17 11.29 -0.92
N VAL A 54 -0.25 10.02 -0.56
CA VAL A 54 -1.34 9.12 -0.92
C VAL A 54 -1.78 8.37 0.32
N GLU A 55 -3.08 8.37 0.59
CA GLU A 55 -3.69 7.50 1.59
C GLU A 55 -4.27 6.26 0.90
N LEU A 56 -4.13 5.09 1.53
CA LEU A 56 -4.76 3.86 1.04
C LEU A 56 -5.88 3.45 1.98
N SER A 57 -7.10 3.36 1.47
CA SER A 57 -8.29 2.90 2.20
C SER A 57 -8.76 1.54 1.70
N ASN A 58 -9.29 0.70 2.62
CA ASN A 58 -9.72 -0.64 2.29
C ASN A 58 -11.21 -0.71 1.94
N THR A 59 -11.50 -1.05 0.70
CA THR A 59 -12.84 -1.17 0.12
C THR A 59 -13.75 -2.09 0.93
N TYR A 60 -13.29 -3.30 1.25
CA TYR A 60 -14.07 -4.26 2.04
C TYR A 60 -14.46 -3.70 3.41
N HIS A 61 -13.50 -3.14 4.15
CA HIS A 61 -13.76 -2.63 5.50
C HIS A 61 -14.73 -1.44 5.50
N LEU A 62 -14.61 -0.54 4.54
CA LEU A 62 -15.52 0.60 4.39
C LEU A 62 -16.93 0.14 4.01
N HIS A 63 -17.06 -0.82 3.09
CA HIS A 63 -18.34 -1.37 2.67
C HIS A 63 -19.10 -2.05 3.81
N VAL A 64 -18.40 -2.92 4.59
CA VAL A 64 -19.09 -3.72 5.63
C VAL A 64 -19.35 -2.96 6.94
N ARG A 65 -18.61 -1.88 7.22
CA ARG A 65 -18.74 -1.09 8.46
C ARG A 65 -19.65 0.12 8.25
N THR A 66 -19.13 1.11 7.52
CA THR A 66 -19.82 2.38 7.29
C THR A 66 -20.86 2.26 6.18
N GLY A 67 -20.49 1.55 5.10
CA GLY A 67 -21.26 1.44 3.87
C GLY A 67 -20.86 2.51 2.85
N ASP A 68 -20.52 2.05 1.66
CA ASP A 68 -20.07 2.90 0.54
C ASP A 68 -21.15 3.88 0.07
N LYS A 69 -22.44 3.49 0.14
CA LYS A 69 -23.57 4.36 -0.21
C LYS A 69 -23.69 5.57 0.72
N LEU A 70 -23.47 5.37 2.04
CA LEU A 70 -23.43 6.46 2.99
C LEU A 70 -22.28 7.41 2.67
N ILE A 71 -21.10 6.87 2.36
CA ILE A 71 -19.93 7.69 2.00
C ILE A 71 -20.20 8.47 0.70
N LYS A 72 -20.91 7.89 -0.27
CA LYS A 72 -21.36 8.59 -1.49
C LYS A 72 -22.26 9.80 -1.15
N GLU A 73 -23.21 9.65 -0.23
CA GLU A 73 -24.07 10.75 0.23
C GLU A 73 -23.30 11.91 0.85
N PHE A 74 -22.16 11.63 1.50
CA PHE A 74 -21.25 12.66 2.00
C PHE A 74 -20.33 13.28 0.91
N GLY A 75 -20.44 12.83 -0.34
CA GLY A 75 -19.63 13.34 -1.45
C GLY A 75 -18.30 12.61 -1.65
N GLY A 76 -18.23 11.36 -1.23
CA GLY A 76 -17.06 10.48 -1.38
C GLY A 76 -16.10 10.53 -0.19
N LEU A 77 -15.09 9.68 -0.26
CA LEU A 77 -14.15 9.44 0.85
C LEU A 77 -13.31 10.68 1.18
N HIS A 78 -12.91 11.46 0.17
CA HIS A 78 -12.16 12.71 0.35
C HIS A 78 -12.90 13.69 1.25
N ARG A 79 -14.20 13.93 0.99
CA ARG A 79 -15.01 14.82 1.83
C ARG A 79 -15.31 14.20 3.19
N PHE A 80 -15.54 12.89 3.23
CA PHE A 80 -15.85 12.17 4.46
C PHE A 80 -14.68 12.19 5.46
N MET A 81 -13.43 12.10 4.98
CA MET A 81 -12.21 12.15 5.78
C MET A 81 -11.64 13.55 5.97
N ASN A 82 -12.12 14.55 5.24
CA ASN A 82 -11.47 15.85 5.09
C ASN A 82 -10.02 15.73 4.56
N TRP A 83 -9.84 14.98 3.46
CA TRP A 83 -8.57 14.72 2.81
C TRP A 83 -8.62 15.17 1.35
N ASP A 84 -7.67 16.01 0.92
CA ASP A 84 -7.67 16.64 -0.41
C ASP A 84 -6.65 16.04 -1.40
N ARG A 85 -5.80 15.10 -0.93
CA ARG A 85 -4.78 14.46 -1.74
C ARG A 85 -5.24 13.10 -2.28
N PRO A 86 -4.49 12.47 -3.19
CA PRO A 86 -4.87 11.17 -3.75
C PRO A 86 -5.18 10.10 -2.71
N ILE A 87 -6.22 9.31 -3.00
CA ILE A 87 -6.59 8.09 -2.26
C ILE A 87 -6.56 6.93 -3.24
N LEU A 88 -5.89 5.84 -2.86
CA LEU A 88 -6.03 4.56 -3.51
C LEU A 88 -6.96 3.68 -2.68
N THR A 89 -7.96 3.05 -3.32
CA THR A 89 -8.76 1.99 -2.68
C THR A 89 -8.33 0.64 -3.22
N ASP A 90 -8.10 -0.31 -2.31
CA ASP A 90 -7.86 -1.70 -2.71
C ASP A 90 -9.11 -2.35 -3.33
N SER A 91 -8.96 -3.53 -3.91
CA SER A 91 -10.09 -4.23 -4.55
C SER A 91 -11.08 -4.82 -3.55
N GLY A 92 -10.70 -4.99 -2.29
CA GLY A 92 -11.40 -5.79 -1.29
C GLY A 92 -11.13 -7.28 -1.40
N GLY A 93 -10.50 -7.75 -2.48
CA GLY A 93 -10.23 -9.17 -2.75
C GLY A 93 -9.41 -9.82 -1.65
N PHE A 94 -8.25 -9.27 -1.31
CA PHE A 94 -7.38 -9.84 -0.28
C PHE A 94 -8.10 -10.03 1.06
N GLN A 95 -8.91 -9.08 1.52
CA GLN A 95 -9.66 -9.18 2.77
C GLN A 95 -10.73 -10.27 2.71
N VAL A 96 -11.40 -10.43 1.57
CA VAL A 96 -12.34 -11.53 1.35
C VAL A 96 -11.62 -12.87 1.43
N PHE A 97 -10.40 -12.98 0.89
CA PHE A 97 -9.62 -14.21 0.92
C PHE A 97 -8.96 -14.48 2.28
N SER A 98 -8.54 -13.46 3.02
CA SER A 98 -7.78 -13.60 4.27
C SER A 98 -8.63 -13.62 5.54
N LEU A 99 -9.77 -12.91 5.57
CA LEU A 99 -10.58 -12.71 6.79
C LEU A 99 -11.80 -13.61 6.89
N THR A 100 -12.18 -14.29 5.82
CA THR A 100 -13.42 -15.08 5.79
C THR A 100 -13.10 -16.58 5.81
N GLY A 101 -13.50 -17.26 6.89
CA GLY A 101 -13.28 -18.72 7.04
C GLY A 101 -14.08 -19.56 6.06
N LEU A 102 -15.31 -19.15 5.72
CA LEU A 102 -16.20 -19.81 4.77
C LEU A 102 -16.42 -18.90 3.57
N ARG A 103 -15.80 -19.26 2.45
CA ARG A 103 -15.97 -18.58 1.16
C ARG A 103 -16.18 -19.57 0.04
N LYS A 104 -16.95 -19.17 -0.96
CA LYS A 104 -17.14 -19.93 -2.20
C LYS A 104 -16.78 -19.05 -3.38
N ILE A 105 -15.67 -19.40 -4.03
CA ILE A 105 -15.20 -18.74 -5.24
C ILE A 105 -15.92 -19.34 -6.44
N LYS A 106 -16.48 -18.50 -7.29
CA LYS A 106 -17.10 -18.87 -8.54
C LYS A 106 -16.63 -17.92 -9.65
N GLU A 107 -17.02 -18.19 -10.87
CA GLU A 107 -16.69 -17.33 -12.00
C GLU A 107 -17.32 -15.93 -11.88
N GLU A 108 -18.53 -15.84 -11.35
CA GLU A 108 -19.20 -14.56 -11.13
C GLU A 108 -18.58 -13.71 -10.04
N GLY A 109 -17.92 -14.31 -9.04
CA GLY A 109 -17.36 -13.62 -7.89
C GLY A 109 -17.25 -14.52 -6.65
N VAL A 110 -17.20 -13.94 -5.47
CA VAL A 110 -16.99 -14.64 -4.19
C VAL A 110 -18.20 -14.45 -3.27
N TYR A 111 -18.73 -15.57 -2.79
CA TYR A 111 -19.74 -15.62 -1.72
C TYR A 111 -19.04 -15.88 -0.40
N PHE A 112 -19.29 -15.06 0.60
CA PHE A 112 -18.68 -15.19 1.92
C PHE A 112 -19.56 -14.62 3.04
N GLN A 113 -19.10 -14.77 4.27
CA GLN A 113 -19.77 -14.19 5.44
C GLN A 113 -18.97 -13.04 6.02
N SER A 114 -19.63 -11.93 6.34
CA SER A 114 -19.01 -10.81 7.04
C SER A 114 -18.41 -11.26 8.37
N HIS A 115 -17.16 -10.90 8.62
CA HIS A 115 -16.48 -11.16 9.89
C HIS A 115 -17.01 -10.30 11.06
N ILE A 116 -17.90 -9.35 10.79
CA ILE A 116 -18.48 -8.44 11.79
C ILE A 116 -19.79 -8.99 12.34
N ASP A 117 -20.69 -9.38 11.46
CA ASP A 117 -22.09 -9.71 11.82
C ASP A 117 -22.56 -11.04 11.21
N GLY A 118 -21.70 -11.75 10.48
CA GLY A 118 -21.99 -13.05 9.88
C GLY A 118 -22.96 -13.02 8.69
N ARG A 119 -23.40 -11.82 8.22
CA ARG A 119 -24.29 -11.73 7.06
C ARG A 119 -23.62 -12.24 5.81
N LYS A 120 -24.41 -12.86 4.92
CA LYS A 120 -23.92 -13.32 3.62
C LYS A 120 -23.71 -12.12 2.70
N ILE A 121 -22.54 -12.07 2.08
CA ILE A 121 -22.12 -11.04 1.13
C ILE A 121 -21.67 -11.73 -0.15
N PHE A 122 -22.03 -11.12 -1.28
CA PHE A 122 -21.44 -11.40 -2.58
C PHE A 122 -20.56 -10.21 -2.99
N MET A 123 -19.38 -10.48 -3.50
CA MET A 123 -18.47 -9.49 -4.09
C MET A 123 -17.83 -10.08 -5.33
N GLY A 124 -18.02 -9.41 -6.45
CA GLY A 124 -17.38 -9.68 -7.72
C GLY A 124 -16.76 -8.43 -8.32
N PRO A 125 -16.28 -8.50 -9.55
CA PRO A 125 -15.70 -7.35 -10.24
C PRO A 125 -16.62 -6.12 -10.26
N GLU A 126 -17.86 -6.30 -10.63
CA GLU A 126 -18.82 -5.19 -10.74
C GLU A 126 -19.14 -4.57 -9.37
N GLU A 127 -19.37 -5.40 -8.34
CA GLU A 127 -19.63 -4.92 -6.98
C GLU A 127 -18.43 -4.16 -6.43
N SER A 128 -17.21 -4.68 -6.63
CA SER A 128 -15.98 -3.99 -6.19
C SER A 128 -15.84 -2.64 -6.87
N MET A 129 -16.06 -2.54 -8.18
CA MET A 129 -15.99 -1.28 -8.91
C MET A 129 -17.08 -0.30 -8.47
N GLN A 130 -18.31 -0.77 -8.23
CA GLN A 130 -19.43 0.06 -7.74
C GLN A 130 -19.12 0.64 -6.35
N ILE A 131 -18.58 -0.18 -5.45
CA ILE A 131 -18.17 0.27 -4.11
C ILE A 131 -17.08 1.34 -4.24
N GLN A 132 -16.02 1.09 -5.01
CA GLN A 132 -14.93 2.04 -5.18
C GLN A 132 -15.37 3.33 -5.89
N SER A 133 -16.33 3.25 -6.83
CA SER A 133 -16.96 4.42 -7.44
C SER A 133 -17.75 5.25 -6.43
N ASN A 134 -18.49 4.61 -5.51
CA ASN A 134 -19.20 5.30 -4.43
C ASN A 134 -18.24 5.94 -3.42
N LEU A 135 -17.10 5.30 -3.15
CA LEU A 135 -16.02 5.87 -2.33
C LEU A 135 -15.33 7.05 -3.04
N ALA A 136 -15.42 7.12 -4.36
CA ALA A 136 -14.84 8.16 -5.22
C ALA A 136 -13.32 8.31 -5.06
N SER A 137 -12.59 7.21 -4.84
CA SER A 137 -11.14 7.23 -4.73
C SER A 137 -10.48 7.74 -6.03
N THR A 138 -9.24 8.18 -5.92
CA THR A 138 -8.45 8.63 -7.07
C THR A 138 -8.05 7.45 -7.94
N ILE A 139 -7.60 6.37 -7.30
CA ILE A 139 -7.14 5.13 -7.94
C ILE A 139 -7.92 3.96 -7.34
N ALA A 140 -8.56 3.19 -8.19
CA ALA A 140 -9.21 1.94 -7.85
C ALA A 140 -8.37 0.75 -8.30
N MET A 141 -8.34 -0.31 -7.47
CA MET A 141 -7.72 -1.58 -7.83
C MET A 141 -8.74 -2.53 -8.45
N ALA A 142 -8.36 -3.22 -9.51
CA ALA A 142 -9.20 -4.26 -10.09
C ALA A 142 -9.42 -5.41 -9.08
N PHE A 143 -10.62 -6.01 -9.10
CA PHE A 143 -10.92 -7.15 -8.25
C PHE A 143 -10.17 -8.39 -8.77
N ASP A 144 -9.42 -9.04 -7.90
CA ASP A 144 -8.55 -10.17 -8.21
C ASP A 144 -8.76 -11.33 -7.23
N GLU A 145 -8.29 -12.50 -7.60
CA GLU A 145 -8.13 -13.61 -6.69
C GLU A 145 -6.68 -13.67 -6.22
N CYS A 146 -6.48 -13.59 -4.90
CA CYS A 146 -5.17 -13.77 -4.27
C CYS A 146 -5.04 -15.21 -3.76
N PRO A 147 -4.38 -16.12 -4.50
CA PRO A 147 -4.18 -17.51 -4.07
C PRO A 147 -3.35 -17.58 -2.79
N PRO A 148 -3.55 -18.62 -1.94
CA PRO A 148 -2.67 -18.87 -0.82
C PRO A 148 -1.26 -19.26 -1.29
N HIS A 149 -0.28 -19.07 -0.41
CA HIS A 149 1.07 -19.60 -0.60
C HIS A 149 1.36 -20.69 0.46
N PRO A 150 1.83 -21.89 0.08
CA PRO A 150 1.99 -22.37 -1.29
C PRO A 150 0.65 -22.75 -1.96
N ALA A 151 0.62 -22.72 -3.29
CA ALA A 151 -0.49 -23.22 -4.09
C ALA A 151 0.03 -24.17 -5.18
N THR A 152 -0.83 -25.09 -5.66
CA THR A 152 -0.47 -25.94 -6.79
C THR A 152 -0.42 -25.10 -8.07
N ARG A 153 0.41 -25.53 -9.02
CA ARG A 153 0.51 -24.86 -10.33
C ARG A 153 -0.83 -24.79 -11.06
N GLU A 154 -1.59 -25.89 -11.04
CA GLU A 154 -2.92 -25.95 -11.67
C GLU A 154 -3.90 -24.92 -11.05
N TYR A 155 -3.96 -24.87 -9.71
CA TYR A 155 -4.79 -23.88 -9.04
C TYR A 155 -4.35 -22.46 -9.39
N MET A 156 -3.03 -22.19 -9.39
CA MET A 156 -2.48 -20.88 -9.73
C MET A 156 -2.87 -20.46 -11.14
N GLN A 157 -2.74 -21.34 -12.13
CA GLN A 157 -3.13 -21.04 -13.51
C GLN A 157 -4.63 -20.70 -13.61
N ASN A 158 -5.49 -21.52 -13.02
CA ASN A 158 -6.93 -21.29 -13.02
C ASN A 158 -7.32 -19.97 -12.34
N SER A 159 -6.63 -19.61 -11.27
CA SER A 159 -6.83 -18.36 -10.54
C SER A 159 -6.39 -17.14 -11.37
N VAL A 160 -5.27 -17.24 -12.05
CA VAL A 160 -4.75 -16.17 -12.92
C VAL A 160 -5.67 -15.95 -14.12
N ASP A 161 -6.16 -17.03 -14.74
CA ASP A 161 -7.10 -16.96 -15.86
C ASP A 161 -8.42 -16.30 -15.43
N ARG A 162 -8.91 -16.62 -14.23
CA ARG A 162 -10.09 -15.97 -13.63
C ARG A 162 -9.82 -14.49 -13.33
N THR A 163 -8.69 -14.17 -12.74
CA THR A 163 -8.28 -12.78 -12.45
C THR A 163 -8.22 -11.95 -13.74
N THR A 164 -7.76 -12.53 -14.85
CA THR A 164 -7.76 -11.86 -16.16
C THR A 164 -9.18 -11.53 -16.62
N ARG A 165 -10.10 -12.49 -16.58
CA ARG A 165 -11.52 -12.26 -16.95
C ARG A 165 -12.20 -11.25 -16.02
N TRP A 166 -11.88 -11.30 -14.74
CA TRP A 166 -12.37 -10.33 -13.76
C TRP A 166 -11.85 -8.92 -14.03
N LEU A 167 -10.60 -8.78 -14.47
CA LEU A 167 -10.04 -7.48 -14.85
C LEU A 167 -10.78 -6.87 -16.05
N GLU A 168 -11.14 -7.68 -17.06
CA GLU A 168 -11.94 -7.24 -18.20
C GLU A 168 -13.31 -6.71 -17.75
N ARG A 169 -13.96 -7.41 -16.83
CA ARG A 169 -15.23 -6.99 -16.22
C ARG A 169 -15.09 -5.71 -15.40
N CYS A 170 -14.02 -5.57 -14.61
CA CYS A 170 -13.71 -4.33 -13.88
C CYS A 170 -13.57 -3.14 -14.83
N ARG A 171 -12.84 -3.30 -15.93
CA ARG A 171 -12.68 -2.26 -16.95
C ARG A 171 -14.02 -1.82 -17.55
N ALA A 172 -14.83 -2.80 -17.96
CA ALA A 172 -16.15 -2.53 -18.53
C ALA A 172 -17.06 -1.81 -17.53
N GLU A 173 -17.10 -2.27 -16.29
CA GLU A 173 -17.93 -1.67 -15.24
C GLU A 173 -17.43 -0.27 -14.86
N MET A 174 -16.15 -0.03 -14.75
CA MET A 174 -15.60 1.30 -14.50
C MET A 174 -15.97 2.28 -15.62
N ALA A 175 -15.82 1.87 -16.88
CA ALA A 175 -16.21 2.71 -18.02
C ALA A 175 -17.71 3.06 -17.96
N ARG A 176 -18.54 2.08 -17.63
CA ARG A 176 -19.99 2.30 -17.46
C ARG A 176 -20.28 3.28 -16.32
N LEU A 177 -19.66 3.07 -15.14
CA LEU A 177 -19.85 3.92 -13.97
C LEU A 177 -19.38 5.37 -14.24
N ASN A 178 -18.23 5.54 -14.86
CA ASN A 178 -17.70 6.87 -15.17
C ASN A 178 -18.55 7.64 -16.21
N SER A 179 -19.40 6.94 -16.97
CA SER A 179 -20.37 7.59 -17.88
C SER A 179 -21.65 8.05 -17.21
N LEU A 180 -21.93 7.63 -15.98
CA LEU A 180 -23.17 7.98 -15.28
C LEU A 180 -23.17 9.43 -14.78
N PRO A 181 -24.32 10.13 -14.80
CA PRO A 181 -24.38 11.53 -14.38
C PRO A 181 -24.08 11.73 -12.90
N ASP A 182 -24.43 10.77 -12.05
CA ASP A 182 -24.32 10.83 -10.59
C ASP A 182 -23.01 10.25 -10.03
N THR A 183 -22.05 9.88 -10.89
CA THR A 183 -20.72 9.45 -10.48
C THR A 183 -19.92 10.63 -9.97
N LEU A 184 -19.40 10.51 -8.74
CA LEU A 184 -18.68 11.57 -8.05
C LEU A 184 -17.31 11.86 -8.67
N ASN A 185 -16.54 10.81 -8.98
CA ASN A 185 -15.24 10.92 -9.65
C ASN A 185 -15.29 10.18 -10.99
N LYS A 186 -15.50 10.92 -12.09
CA LYS A 186 -15.55 10.36 -13.45
C LYS A 186 -14.17 10.08 -14.04
N ASP A 187 -13.13 10.59 -13.41
CA ASP A 187 -11.73 10.40 -13.80
C ASP A 187 -11.01 9.41 -12.87
N GLN A 188 -11.78 8.52 -12.21
CA GLN A 188 -11.21 7.45 -11.38
C GLN A 188 -10.34 6.53 -12.23
N LEU A 189 -9.11 6.29 -11.75
CA LEU A 189 -8.09 5.50 -12.43
C LEU A 189 -8.19 4.03 -12.04
N LEU A 190 -7.79 3.12 -12.95
CA LEU A 190 -7.81 1.68 -12.71
C LEU A 190 -6.40 1.08 -12.78
N PHE A 191 -5.98 0.43 -11.70
CA PHE A 191 -4.78 -0.41 -11.69
C PHE A 191 -5.17 -1.88 -11.79
N GLY A 192 -4.53 -2.61 -12.71
CA GLY A 192 -4.63 -4.07 -12.81
C GLY A 192 -3.63 -4.75 -11.88
N ILE A 193 -3.92 -6.01 -11.52
CA ILE A 193 -3.08 -6.78 -10.61
C ILE A 193 -2.53 -8.01 -11.34
N ASN A 194 -1.20 -8.09 -11.45
CA ASN A 194 -0.49 -9.28 -11.87
C ASN A 194 -0.48 -10.30 -10.73
N GLN A 195 -0.93 -11.51 -11.03
CA GLN A 195 -0.90 -12.68 -10.14
C GLN A 195 -0.07 -13.81 -10.77
N GLY A 196 0.23 -14.85 -10.02
CA GLY A 196 1.02 -16.01 -10.51
C GLY A 196 1.88 -16.65 -9.42
N GLY A 197 1.77 -16.21 -8.14
CA GLY A 197 2.57 -16.72 -7.03
C GLY A 197 4.06 -16.58 -7.32
N THR A 198 4.81 -17.68 -7.14
CA THR A 198 6.25 -17.78 -7.43
C THR A 198 6.54 -18.55 -8.72
N PHE A 199 5.53 -18.74 -9.57
CA PHE A 199 5.67 -19.37 -10.90
C PHE A 199 6.00 -18.31 -11.94
N GLU A 200 7.26 -18.24 -12.34
CA GLU A 200 7.83 -17.24 -13.25
C GLU A 200 7.06 -17.15 -14.58
N ASP A 201 6.88 -18.28 -15.26
CA ASP A 201 6.23 -18.34 -16.56
C ASP A 201 4.76 -17.89 -16.52
N ILE A 202 4.03 -18.21 -15.44
CA ILE A 202 2.66 -17.75 -15.21
C ILE A 202 2.65 -16.24 -14.98
N ARG A 203 3.59 -15.72 -14.15
CA ARG A 203 3.76 -14.27 -13.91
C ARG A 203 4.02 -13.51 -15.19
N ILE A 204 4.98 -13.96 -15.99
CA ILE A 204 5.36 -13.32 -17.25
C ILE A 204 4.20 -13.34 -18.25
N ALA A 205 3.55 -14.50 -18.42
CA ALA A 205 2.40 -14.61 -19.30
C ALA A 205 1.27 -13.65 -18.90
N HIS A 206 0.95 -13.61 -17.61
CA HIS A 206 -0.08 -12.70 -17.09
C HIS A 206 0.32 -11.22 -17.21
N ALA A 207 1.59 -10.88 -16.94
CA ALA A 207 2.09 -9.51 -17.12
C ALA A 207 1.91 -9.03 -18.56
N LYS A 208 2.27 -9.84 -19.54
CA LYS A 208 2.06 -9.55 -20.97
C LYS A 208 0.57 -9.36 -21.30
N THR A 209 -0.28 -10.23 -20.76
CA THR A 209 -1.73 -10.19 -21.01
C THR A 209 -2.35 -8.89 -20.47
N ILE A 210 -2.08 -8.54 -19.21
CA ILE A 210 -2.67 -7.32 -18.63
C ILE A 210 -2.04 -6.04 -19.19
N SER A 211 -0.75 -6.07 -19.59
CA SER A 211 -0.09 -4.94 -20.24
C SER A 211 -0.74 -4.54 -21.55
N ALA A 212 -1.27 -5.53 -22.31
CA ALA A 212 -2.00 -5.27 -23.54
C ALA A 212 -3.37 -4.59 -23.35
N MET A 213 -3.86 -4.49 -22.12
CA MET A 213 -5.14 -3.86 -21.79
C MET A 213 -5.06 -2.34 -21.61
N ASP A 214 -3.86 -1.73 -21.64
CA ASP A 214 -3.59 -0.29 -21.47
C ASP A 214 -4.30 0.33 -20.26
N LEU A 215 -3.90 -0.14 -19.07
CA LEU A 215 -4.41 0.36 -17.80
C LEU A 215 -3.65 1.62 -17.34
N ASP A 216 -4.15 2.27 -16.28
CA ASP A 216 -3.48 3.44 -15.69
C ASP A 216 -2.22 3.09 -14.89
N GLY A 217 -2.15 1.86 -14.36
CA GLY A 217 -1.01 1.33 -13.63
C GLY A 217 -1.13 -0.18 -13.43
N TYR A 218 -0.05 -0.79 -12.96
CA TYR A 218 0.05 -2.24 -12.81
C TYR A 218 0.61 -2.60 -11.45
N ALA A 219 -0.09 -3.47 -10.74
CA ALA A 219 0.35 -3.97 -9.44
C ALA A 219 0.85 -5.41 -9.53
N LEU A 220 1.75 -5.77 -8.63
CA LEU A 220 2.14 -7.16 -8.36
C LEU A 220 1.50 -7.58 -7.04
N GLY A 221 0.52 -8.47 -7.13
CA GLY A 221 -0.17 -9.06 -5.98
C GLY A 221 0.32 -10.47 -5.68
N GLY A 222 -0.11 -11.03 -4.54
CA GLY A 222 0.23 -12.38 -4.12
C GLY A 222 1.71 -12.63 -3.86
N LEU A 223 2.44 -11.59 -3.45
CA LEU A 223 3.78 -11.62 -2.88
C LEU A 223 3.75 -11.10 -1.44
N ALA A 224 4.81 -11.35 -0.66
CA ALA A 224 4.87 -11.10 0.79
C ALA A 224 3.77 -11.87 1.56
N VAL A 225 3.44 -13.07 1.11
CA VAL A 225 2.41 -13.95 1.68
C VAL A 225 2.98 -15.24 2.27
N GLY A 226 4.32 -15.35 2.39
CA GLY A 226 5.00 -16.48 3.01
C GLY A 226 6.23 -17.00 2.27
N GLU A 227 6.50 -16.52 1.07
CA GLU A 227 7.75 -16.79 0.34
C GLU A 227 8.94 -16.06 0.98
N SER A 228 10.17 -16.46 0.65
CA SER A 228 11.37 -15.74 1.09
C SER A 228 11.53 -14.40 0.38
N HIS A 229 12.32 -13.49 0.97
CA HIS A 229 12.61 -12.20 0.34
C HIS A 229 13.36 -12.39 -0.99
N GLU A 230 14.29 -13.34 -1.03
CA GLU A 230 15.06 -13.67 -2.23
C GLU A 230 14.14 -14.16 -3.35
N GLU A 231 13.14 -14.97 -3.01
CA GLU A 231 12.16 -15.45 -3.98
C GLU A 231 11.27 -14.31 -4.49
N MET A 232 10.82 -13.43 -3.60
CA MET A 232 10.08 -12.22 -3.99
C MET A 232 10.92 -11.35 -4.95
N TYR A 233 12.20 -11.10 -4.63
CA TYR A 233 13.07 -10.28 -5.49
C TYR A 233 13.31 -10.93 -6.86
N ARG A 234 13.52 -12.26 -6.90
CA ARG A 234 13.62 -13.00 -8.16
C ARG A 234 12.37 -12.81 -9.03
N ILE A 235 11.18 -12.94 -8.44
CA ILE A 235 9.92 -12.73 -9.17
C ILE A 235 9.79 -11.29 -9.68
N LEU A 236 10.23 -10.29 -8.92
CA LEU A 236 10.27 -8.90 -9.40
C LEU A 236 11.23 -8.73 -10.58
N ASP A 237 12.44 -9.29 -10.50
CA ASP A 237 13.44 -9.25 -11.57
C ASP A 237 12.90 -9.83 -12.89
N GLU A 238 12.13 -10.90 -12.79
CA GLU A 238 11.59 -11.64 -13.95
C GLU A 238 10.26 -11.04 -14.49
N THR A 239 9.48 -10.36 -13.65
CA THR A 239 8.12 -9.91 -14.02
C THR A 239 8.07 -8.44 -14.44
N VAL A 240 8.74 -7.55 -13.68
CA VAL A 240 8.66 -6.10 -13.90
C VAL A 240 9.07 -5.69 -15.33
N PRO A 241 10.08 -6.31 -15.97
CA PRO A 241 10.44 -5.97 -17.35
C PRO A 241 9.35 -6.17 -18.40
N TYR A 242 8.30 -6.93 -18.08
CA TYR A 242 7.15 -7.17 -18.98
C TYR A 242 5.95 -6.25 -18.70
N LEU A 243 6.05 -5.39 -17.69
CA LEU A 243 5.08 -4.32 -17.43
C LEU A 243 5.48 -3.04 -18.19
N PRO A 244 4.51 -2.18 -18.59
CA PRO A 244 4.82 -0.96 -19.31
C PRO A 244 5.65 0.02 -18.47
N GLU A 245 6.84 0.37 -18.93
CA GLU A 245 7.75 1.28 -18.22
C GLU A 245 7.14 2.68 -18.02
N ASN A 246 6.34 3.13 -18.98
CA ASN A 246 5.66 4.44 -18.96
C ASN A 246 4.37 4.46 -18.11
N LYS A 247 4.16 3.45 -17.30
CA LYS A 247 3.08 3.35 -16.31
C LYS A 247 3.68 3.03 -14.93
N PRO A 248 3.04 3.43 -13.84
CA PRO A 248 3.54 3.08 -12.52
C PRO A 248 3.39 1.59 -12.22
N THR A 249 4.38 1.06 -11.53
CA THR A 249 4.41 -0.31 -11.00
C THR A 249 4.21 -0.27 -9.49
N TYR A 250 3.26 -1.04 -8.97
CA TYR A 250 2.90 -1.09 -7.56
C TYR A 250 3.14 -2.49 -6.98
N LEU A 251 3.95 -2.61 -5.94
CA LEU A 251 4.15 -3.85 -5.18
C LEU A 251 3.27 -3.83 -3.93
N MET A 252 2.24 -4.66 -3.91
CA MET A 252 1.20 -4.65 -2.88
C MET A 252 1.67 -5.27 -1.56
N GLY A 253 1.36 -4.60 -0.45
CA GLY A 253 1.60 -5.11 0.91
C GLY A 253 3.06 -5.12 1.37
N VAL A 254 3.97 -4.50 0.63
CA VAL A 254 5.41 -4.45 0.92
C VAL A 254 5.82 -3.03 1.33
N GLY A 255 6.55 -2.83 2.38
CA GLY A 255 6.86 -3.73 3.48
C GLY A 255 7.90 -3.14 4.41
N THR A 256 8.97 -3.85 4.64
CA THR A 256 10.10 -3.34 5.44
C THR A 256 10.91 -2.31 4.64
N PRO A 257 11.67 -1.42 5.30
CA PRO A 257 12.55 -0.50 4.59
C PRO A 257 13.50 -1.20 3.60
N ALA A 258 14.06 -2.36 3.98
CA ALA A 258 14.93 -3.15 3.13
C ALA A 258 14.18 -3.66 1.87
N ASN A 259 12.98 -4.21 2.04
CA ASN A 259 12.19 -4.67 0.91
C ASN A 259 11.84 -3.53 -0.06
N ILE A 260 11.54 -2.34 0.46
CA ILE A 260 11.25 -1.15 -0.36
C ILE A 260 12.48 -0.77 -1.19
N LEU A 261 13.64 -0.64 -0.54
CA LEU A 261 14.90 -0.30 -1.22
C LEU A 261 15.24 -1.30 -2.34
N GLU A 262 15.17 -2.59 -2.04
CA GLU A 262 15.42 -3.65 -3.02
C GLU A 262 14.39 -3.67 -4.17
N SER A 263 13.15 -3.31 -3.89
CA SER A 263 12.09 -3.30 -4.91
C SER A 263 12.13 -2.06 -5.80
N VAL A 264 12.53 -0.89 -5.26
CA VAL A 264 12.78 0.32 -6.06
C VAL A 264 13.89 0.07 -7.07
N ASP A 265 14.97 -0.62 -6.66
CA ASP A 265 16.07 -1.04 -7.54
C ASP A 265 15.59 -1.89 -8.73
N ARG A 266 14.45 -2.57 -8.57
CA ARG A 266 13.80 -3.42 -9.58
C ARG A 266 12.70 -2.72 -10.38
N GLY A 267 12.54 -1.41 -10.20
CA GLY A 267 11.61 -0.57 -10.97
C GLY A 267 10.21 -0.43 -10.39
N VAL A 268 10.02 -0.70 -9.10
CA VAL A 268 8.74 -0.51 -8.41
C VAL A 268 8.58 0.95 -7.96
N ASP A 269 7.40 1.52 -8.16
CA ASP A 269 7.08 2.94 -7.93
C ASP A 269 6.16 3.18 -6.72
N PHE A 270 5.23 2.27 -6.42
CA PHE A 270 4.22 2.40 -5.37
C PHE A 270 4.34 1.27 -4.36
N PHE A 271 4.16 1.62 -3.09
CA PHE A 271 4.22 0.68 -1.96
C PHE A 271 3.13 0.98 -0.95
N ASP A 272 2.66 -0.04 -0.25
CA ASP A 272 1.85 0.06 0.95
C ASP A 272 2.24 -1.04 1.93
N CYS A 273 2.09 -0.78 3.20
CA CYS A 273 2.15 -1.82 4.23
C CYS A 273 1.56 -1.30 5.54
N VAL A 274 0.94 -2.17 6.30
CA VAL A 274 0.48 -1.86 7.66
C VAL A 274 1.61 -1.86 8.70
N TYR A 275 2.81 -2.29 8.34
CA TYR A 275 3.93 -2.42 9.29
C TYR A 275 4.27 -1.15 10.05
N PRO A 276 4.39 0.04 9.43
CA PRO A 276 4.71 1.26 10.18
C PRO A 276 3.72 1.52 11.30
N SER A 277 2.43 1.53 11.01
CA SER A 277 1.39 1.79 11.98
C SER A 277 1.20 0.64 12.96
N ARG A 278 1.26 -0.62 12.49
CA ARG A 278 1.15 -1.81 13.36
C ARG A 278 2.30 -1.86 14.36
N ASN A 279 3.54 -1.74 13.91
CA ASN A 279 4.71 -1.73 14.78
C ASN A 279 4.68 -0.55 15.76
N GLY A 280 4.35 0.66 15.29
CA GLY A 280 4.22 1.84 16.15
C GLY A 280 3.21 1.65 17.28
N ARG A 281 2.05 1.08 16.99
CA ARG A 281 1.04 0.76 18.03
C ARG A 281 1.54 -0.22 19.10
N HIS A 282 2.57 -1.00 18.81
CA HIS A 282 3.20 -1.93 19.74
C HIS A 282 4.56 -1.42 20.25
N GLY A 283 4.82 -0.12 20.16
CA GLY A 283 6.03 0.51 20.67
C GLY A 283 7.31 0.19 19.90
N HIS A 284 7.19 -0.41 18.71
CA HIS A 284 8.31 -0.65 17.82
C HIS A 284 8.44 0.51 16.80
N VAL A 285 9.60 1.14 16.78
CA VAL A 285 9.88 2.29 15.90
C VAL A 285 11.04 2.00 14.97
N TYR A 286 10.99 2.58 13.77
CA TYR A 286 12.04 2.49 12.76
C TYR A 286 12.94 3.72 12.81
N THR A 287 14.24 3.51 12.70
CA THR A 287 15.25 4.57 12.64
C THR A 287 16.30 4.24 11.59
N ASN A 288 17.17 5.18 11.28
CA ASN A 288 18.32 4.95 10.41
C ASN A 288 19.32 3.92 10.98
N LEU A 289 19.23 3.61 12.27
CA LEU A 289 20.00 2.56 12.95
C LEU A 289 19.19 1.27 13.15
N GLY A 290 18.08 1.10 12.41
CA GLY A 290 17.25 -0.08 12.49
C GLY A 290 16.05 0.07 13.42
N LYS A 291 15.47 -1.04 13.85
CA LYS A 291 14.23 -1.11 14.60
C LYS A 291 14.51 -1.13 16.11
N MET A 292 13.79 -0.28 16.86
CA MET A 292 13.85 -0.24 18.33
C MET A 292 12.53 -0.63 18.96
N ASN A 293 12.59 -1.29 20.13
CA ASN A 293 11.42 -1.53 20.99
C ASN A 293 11.47 -0.58 22.20
N LEU A 294 10.61 0.43 22.20
CA LEU A 294 10.59 1.45 23.26
C LEU A 294 10.07 0.92 24.62
N PHE A 295 9.56 -0.33 24.71
CA PHE A 295 9.26 -0.94 25.99
C PHE A 295 10.52 -1.37 26.79
N ASN A 296 11.69 -1.44 26.13
CA ASN A 296 12.93 -1.86 26.79
C ASN A 296 13.31 -0.92 27.93
N THR A 297 13.82 -1.50 29.03
CA THR A 297 14.21 -0.78 30.24
C THR A 297 15.35 0.21 30.01
N LYS A 298 16.22 -0.07 29.02
CA LYS A 298 17.31 0.86 28.66
C LYS A 298 16.85 2.27 28.29
N PHE A 299 15.56 2.45 27.95
CA PHE A 299 14.98 3.75 27.60
C PHE A 299 14.27 4.47 28.77
N GLU A 300 14.32 3.91 29.98
CA GLU A 300 13.60 4.45 31.13
C GLU A 300 14.05 5.86 31.55
N LEU A 301 15.35 6.11 31.42
CA LEU A 301 15.99 7.41 31.70
C LEU A 301 16.59 8.06 30.44
N ASP A 302 16.17 7.64 29.26
CA ASP A 302 16.70 8.16 27.99
C ASP A 302 16.00 9.45 27.59
N HIS A 303 16.68 10.58 27.75
CA HIS A 303 16.18 11.90 27.43
C HIS A 303 16.20 12.24 25.93
N ARG A 304 16.84 11.41 25.11
CA ARG A 304 16.93 11.62 23.66
C ARG A 304 15.58 11.40 22.97
N PRO A 305 15.33 12.02 21.81
CA PRO A 305 14.20 11.69 20.96
C PRO A 305 14.30 10.24 20.42
N ILE A 306 13.24 9.74 19.78
CA ILE A 306 13.31 8.43 19.11
C ILE A 306 14.51 8.38 18.18
N GLU A 307 14.71 9.42 17.38
CA GLU A 307 15.86 9.56 16.48
C GLU A 307 16.35 11.01 16.48
N GLU A 308 17.64 11.20 16.71
CA GLU A 308 18.26 12.53 16.69
C GLU A 308 18.26 13.09 15.26
N GLY A 309 17.94 14.37 15.12
CA GLY A 309 17.80 15.01 13.81
C GLY A 309 16.50 14.72 13.07
N CYS A 310 15.65 13.83 13.59
CA CYS A 310 14.34 13.55 12.98
C CYS A 310 13.37 14.72 13.19
N GLY A 311 12.78 15.23 12.11
CA GLY A 311 11.83 16.34 12.11
C GLY A 311 10.37 15.96 12.44
N CYS A 312 10.07 14.71 12.80
CA CYS A 312 8.69 14.31 13.09
C CYS A 312 8.14 14.95 14.37
N PRO A 313 6.80 15.08 14.52
CA PRO A 313 6.19 15.68 15.71
C PRO A 313 6.61 15.01 17.02
N ALA A 314 6.80 13.69 17.03
CA ALA A 314 7.23 12.95 18.20
C ALA A 314 8.67 13.32 18.62
N CYS A 315 9.62 13.30 17.68
CA CYS A 315 11.04 13.56 17.97
C CYS A 315 11.33 15.01 18.31
N ARG A 316 10.57 15.97 17.76
CA ARG A 316 10.73 17.39 18.08
C ARG A 316 10.34 17.75 19.51
N SER A 317 9.50 16.94 20.16
CA SER A 317 8.84 17.35 21.40
C SER A 317 9.01 16.38 22.57
N TYR A 318 9.31 15.09 22.29
CA TYR A 318 9.22 14.07 23.33
C TYR A 318 10.47 13.17 23.38
N SER A 319 10.84 12.79 24.63
CA SER A 319 11.93 11.84 24.89
C SER A 319 11.47 10.39 24.78
N ARG A 320 12.41 9.48 24.55
CA ARG A 320 12.18 8.03 24.62
C ARG A 320 11.62 7.62 25.98
N ALA A 321 12.12 8.21 27.07
CA ALA A 321 11.64 7.94 28.42
C ALA A 321 10.15 8.28 28.58
N TYR A 322 9.71 9.44 28.10
CA TYR A 322 8.31 9.84 28.19
C TYR A 322 7.41 8.95 27.32
N ILE A 323 7.82 8.69 26.09
CA ILE A 323 7.05 7.80 25.19
C ILE A 323 6.94 6.39 25.80
N ARG A 324 8.05 5.85 26.35
CA ARG A 324 8.03 4.56 27.07
C ARG A 324 7.04 4.60 28.26
N HIS A 325 7.05 5.66 29.06
CA HIS A 325 6.10 5.85 30.15
C HIS A 325 4.65 5.75 29.65
N LEU A 326 4.30 6.49 28.60
CA LEU A 326 2.97 6.45 28.00
C LEU A 326 2.57 5.06 27.51
N LEU A 327 3.48 4.36 26.83
CA LEU A 327 3.25 2.98 26.36
C LEU A 327 3.01 2.00 27.54
N LYS A 328 3.79 2.14 28.63
CA LYS A 328 3.61 1.33 29.86
C LYS A 328 2.30 1.64 30.56
N ALA A 329 1.91 2.91 30.59
CA ALA A 329 0.63 3.37 31.14
C ALA A 329 -0.57 3.03 30.23
N LYS A 330 -0.32 2.50 29.00
CA LYS A 330 -1.33 2.23 27.96
C LYS A 330 -2.07 3.49 27.50
N GLU A 331 -1.39 4.66 27.58
CA GLU A 331 -1.93 5.89 27.06
C GLU A 331 -1.89 5.92 25.52
N MET A 332 -3.00 6.31 24.90
CA MET A 332 -3.12 6.35 23.43
C MET A 332 -2.09 7.30 22.79
N LEU A 333 -1.69 8.35 23.49
CA LEU A 333 -0.67 9.29 23.00
C LEU A 333 0.65 8.58 22.72
N GLY A 334 1.09 7.63 23.55
CA GLY A 334 2.33 6.87 23.32
C GLY A 334 2.28 6.09 22.01
N MET A 335 1.16 5.43 21.76
CA MET A 335 0.90 4.72 20.51
C MET A 335 0.91 5.68 19.31
N ARG A 336 0.18 6.79 19.40
CA ARG A 336 0.09 7.81 18.34
C ARG A 336 1.46 8.37 17.99
N LEU A 337 2.29 8.72 18.97
CA LEU A 337 3.64 9.25 18.73
C LEU A 337 4.55 8.27 18.01
N CYS A 338 4.51 6.98 18.38
CA CYS A 338 5.26 5.94 17.68
C CYS A 338 4.77 5.75 16.24
N VAL A 339 3.45 5.79 16.00
CA VAL A 339 2.88 5.67 14.65
C VAL A 339 3.28 6.86 13.79
N LEU A 340 3.15 8.08 14.28
CA LEU A 340 3.56 9.30 13.57
C LEU A 340 5.04 9.27 13.19
N HIS A 341 5.91 8.86 14.14
CA HIS A 341 7.32 8.71 13.85
C HIS A 341 7.58 7.72 12.72
N ASN A 342 6.96 6.53 12.79
CA ASN A 342 7.17 5.50 11.77
C ASN A 342 6.68 5.94 10.39
N LEU A 343 5.51 6.57 10.30
CA LEU A 343 4.99 7.06 9.02
C LEU A 343 5.87 8.17 8.45
N TYR A 344 6.33 9.10 9.30
CA TYR A 344 7.28 10.13 8.91
C TYR A 344 8.59 9.54 8.40
N PHE A 345 9.13 8.52 9.09
CA PHE A 345 10.34 7.82 8.67
C PHE A 345 10.19 7.23 7.27
N TYR A 346 9.07 6.53 7.00
CA TYR A 346 8.82 5.96 5.67
C TYR A 346 8.66 7.04 4.59
N ASN A 347 7.90 8.09 4.86
CA ASN A 347 7.72 9.19 3.91
C ASN A 347 9.05 9.89 3.60
N THR A 348 9.88 10.15 4.62
CA THR A 348 11.21 10.74 4.46
C THR A 348 12.15 9.82 3.67
N MET A 349 12.15 8.52 3.96
CA MET A 349 12.93 7.55 3.21
C MET A 349 12.56 7.58 1.72
N MET A 350 11.27 7.71 1.38
CA MET A 350 10.86 7.83 -0.02
C MET A 350 11.33 9.15 -0.66
N GLU A 351 11.42 10.25 0.10
CA GLU A 351 12.03 11.50 -0.38
C GLU A 351 13.52 11.30 -0.67
N GLU A 352 14.27 10.72 0.27
CA GLU A 352 15.69 10.41 0.11
C GLU A 352 15.95 9.48 -1.10
N ILE A 353 15.08 8.48 -1.34
CA ILE A 353 15.13 7.59 -2.51
C ILE A 353 14.99 8.41 -3.81
N ARG A 354 14.00 9.30 -3.88
CA ARG A 354 13.79 10.14 -5.06
C ARG A 354 14.99 11.03 -5.35
N ASP A 355 15.53 11.68 -4.32
CA ASP A 355 16.73 12.53 -4.42
C ASP A 355 17.94 11.72 -4.89
N ALA A 356 18.13 10.51 -4.36
CA ALA A 356 19.23 9.63 -4.75
C ALA A 356 19.13 9.20 -6.23
N ILE A 357 17.92 8.89 -6.73
CA ILE A 357 17.70 8.56 -8.15
C ILE A 357 17.99 9.77 -9.04
N GLU A 358 17.51 10.97 -8.67
CA GLU A 358 17.76 12.20 -9.44
C GLU A 358 19.27 12.53 -9.51
N ASN A 359 20.02 12.24 -8.44
CA ASN A 359 21.46 12.46 -8.33
C ASN A 359 22.32 11.32 -8.88
N GLN A 360 21.74 10.24 -9.45
CA GLN A 360 22.47 9.07 -9.96
C GLN A 360 23.34 8.39 -8.89
N SER A 361 22.84 8.30 -7.66
CA SER A 361 23.56 7.76 -6.49
C SER A 361 22.70 6.73 -5.71
N TYR A 362 21.72 6.14 -6.39
CA TYR A 362 20.74 5.28 -5.72
C TYR A 362 21.36 4.02 -5.11
N GLU A 363 22.28 3.35 -5.84
CA GLU A 363 22.94 2.15 -5.32
C GLU A 363 23.76 2.47 -4.06
N GLU A 364 24.55 3.56 -4.08
CA GLU A 364 25.32 4.00 -2.91
C GLU A 364 24.40 4.33 -1.71
N TYR A 365 23.30 5.05 -1.97
CA TYR A 365 22.30 5.36 -0.94
C TYR A 365 21.69 4.08 -0.33
N LYS A 366 21.30 3.12 -1.17
CA LYS A 366 20.72 1.83 -0.74
C LYS A 366 21.69 1.06 0.16
N GLU A 367 22.95 0.89 -0.28
CA GLU A 367 23.97 0.19 0.49
C GLU A 367 24.25 0.86 1.84
N GLN A 368 24.39 2.18 1.86
CA GLN A 368 24.63 2.93 3.10
C GLN A 368 23.44 2.83 4.06
N LYS A 369 22.21 2.95 3.55
CA LYS A 369 21.00 2.86 4.36
C LYS A 369 20.85 1.49 4.98
N LEU A 370 20.98 0.43 4.18
CA LEU A 370 20.94 -0.97 4.65
C LEU A 370 22.04 -1.28 5.64
N GLY A 371 23.28 -0.86 5.36
CA GLY A 371 24.42 -1.07 6.24
C GLY A 371 24.24 -0.43 7.62
N ARG A 372 23.73 0.81 7.69
CA ARG A 372 23.42 1.48 8.97
C ARG A 372 22.32 0.77 9.76
N MET A 373 21.25 0.34 9.08
CA MET A 373 20.14 -0.36 9.72
C MET A 373 20.54 -1.73 10.26
N MET A 374 21.45 -2.44 9.59
CA MET A 374 21.99 -3.73 10.05
C MET A 374 22.93 -3.56 11.25
N ALA A 375 23.84 -2.59 11.19
CA ALA A 375 24.81 -2.31 12.28
C ALA A 375 24.10 -1.95 13.59
N GLY A 376 23.00 -1.20 13.54
CA GLY A 376 22.23 -0.83 14.72
C GLY A 376 21.41 -1.94 15.36
N GLN A 377 21.19 -3.06 14.65
CA GLN A 377 20.49 -4.23 15.21
C GLN A 377 21.39 -5.11 16.07
N THR A 378 22.69 -4.99 15.92
CA THR A 378 23.72 -5.77 16.65
C THR A 378 24.23 -5.07 17.92
N SER A 379 23.83 -3.85 18.19
CA SER A 379 24.13 -3.02 19.36
C SER A 379 22.91 -2.80 20.26
#